data_cb8c1e90f80e42cafe28ff6291f6b788
#
_entry.id   cb8c1e90f80e42cafe28ff6291f6b788
#
_cell.length_a   1.000
_cell.length_b   1.000
_cell.length_c   1.000
_cell.angle_alpha   90.00
_cell.angle_beta   90.00
_cell.angle_gamma   90.00
#
_symmetry.space_group_name_H-M   'P 1'
#
loop_
_entity.id
_entity.type
_entity.pdbx_description
1 polymer ?
#
loop_
_entity_poly.entity_id
_entity_poly.type
_entity_poly.pdbx_seq_one_letter_code
_entity_poly.pdbx_strand_id
1 'polypeptide(L)'
;KLMHRADVDRIICATDAGREGELIFRLVYHQCGCRKPVSRLWISSMEDAAIRAGFANLKPSTEYDALYKAALCRERADWLVGINATRLFSCLHGVTLNVGRVMTPTLAMTVEREAAIAAFKPEPFYIIQLQTGGCMASSERFKEKAQAEKLLAECRKSSQALVQKSERREKSERPPALYDLTTLQRDANRMLGFSAQQTLDYTQALYEKKLVTYPRTDSRYLTEDMAAGLPGLAMDTAVAFGFRGAIPVHAKQVINNQKVSDHHAILPTQSVAGADLSSLPAGEVSILRLIAARLMAAVGEPYRYAETTVQFECAGQTFTAKGKTVLDEGWKAVERAILGDTAEKIEENLDVPPEQAALAILSAELKEGRTTPPKHFTEDTLLAAMESAGAETEVNCPNGAREGGLGRMPE
;
A
#
# COMPACT_ATOMS: atom_id res chain seq x y z
N LYS A 1 23.70 -15.91 32.89
CA LYS A 1 24.44 -17.18 33.05
C LYS A 1 25.13 -17.61 31.76
N LEU A 2 24.44 -17.74 30.59
CA LEU A 2 25.03 -18.27 29.35
C LEU A 2 26.24 -17.47 28.87
N MET A 3 26.14 -16.14 28.81
CA MET A 3 27.22 -15.25 28.36
C MET A 3 28.48 -15.34 29.24
N HIS A 4 28.36 -15.77 30.50
CA HIS A 4 29.47 -15.83 31.47
C HIS A 4 30.07 -17.23 31.62
N ARG A 5 29.65 -18.23 30.84
CA ARG A 5 30.22 -19.56 30.86
C ARG A 5 31.69 -19.54 30.48
N ALA A 6 32.50 -20.35 31.12
CA ALA A 6 33.96 -20.38 30.85
C ALA A 6 34.32 -20.94 29.46
N ASP A 7 33.45 -21.78 28.90
CA ASP A 7 33.57 -22.36 27.58
C ASP A 7 33.09 -21.46 26.43
N VAL A 8 32.61 -20.25 26.74
CA VAL A 8 32.22 -19.25 25.73
C VAL A 8 33.32 -18.19 25.67
N ASP A 9 33.94 -18.04 24.53
CA ASP A 9 34.99 -17.04 24.28
C ASP A 9 34.49 -15.78 23.57
N ARG A 10 33.38 -15.86 22.83
CA ARG A 10 32.81 -14.79 22.04
C ARG A 10 31.28 -14.86 22.03
N ILE A 11 30.62 -13.70 21.90
CA ILE A 11 29.18 -13.57 21.73
C ILE A 11 28.90 -13.17 20.26
N ILE A 12 27.91 -13.80 19.64
CA ILE A 12 27.44 -13.40 18.31
C ILE A 12 26.08 -12.72 18.47
N CYS A 13 26.01 -11.46 18.05
CA CYS A 13 24.75 -10.73 17.95
C CYS A 13 24.02 -11.17 16.68
N ALA A 14 22.95 -11.92 16.83
CA ALA A 14 22.12 -12.44 15.74
C ALA A 14 20.66 -11.94 15.81
N THR A 15 20.44 -10.80 16.47
CA THR A 15 19.17 -10.09 16.42
C THR A 15 18.99 -9.46 15.05
N ASP A 16 17.78 -8.98 14.73
CA ASP A 16 17.44 -8.42 13.43
C ASP A 16 18.49 -7.44 12.92
N ALA A 17 18.74 -7.46 11.61
CA ALA A 17 19.75 -6.65 10.94
C ALA A 17 19.24 -5.21 10.81
N GLY A 18 19.06 -4.52 11.92
CA GLY A 18 18.51 -3.18 11.98
C GLY A 18 18.81 -2.45 13.27
N ARG A 19 18.32 -1.22 13.32
CA ARG A 19 18.52 -0.31 14.46
C ARG A 19 17.97 -0.88 15.77
N GLU A 20 16.75 -1.40 15.73
CA GLU A 20 16.07 -1.93 16.92
C GLU A 20 16.72 -3.24 17.41
N GLY A 21 17.06 -4.14 16.46
CA GLY A 21 17.78 -5.38 16.82
C GLY A 21 19.14 -5.11 17.47
N GLU A 22 19.88 -4.10 16.99
CA GLU A 22 21.14 -3.68 17.61
C GLU A 22 20.93 -3.12 19.02
N LEU A 23 19.89 -2.29 19.21
CA LEU A 23 19.53 -1.74 20.52
C LEU A 23 19.17 -2.85 21.53
N ILE A 24 18.28 -3.76 21.17
CA ILE A 24 17.86 -4.88 22.02
C ILE A 24 19.07 -5.69 22.49
N PHE A 25 19.92 -6.09 21.56
CA PHE A 25 21.12 -6.85 21.89
C PHE A 25 22.03 -6.08 22.86
N ARG A 26 22.34 -4.81 22.57
CA ARG A 26 23.24 -3.99 23.39
C ARG A 26 22.71 -3.76 24.78
N LEU A 27 21.41 -3.51 24.94
CA LEU A 27 20.77 -3.38 26.25
C LEU A 27 20.93 -4.65 27.08
N VAL A 28 20.65 -5.82 26.50
CA VAL A 28 20.81 -7.12 27.17
C VAL A 28 22.28 -7.39 27.52
N TYR A 29 23.18 -7.15 26.57
CA TYR A 29 24.61 -7.36 26.76
C TYR A 29 25.17 -6.50 27.91
N HIS A 30 24.84 -5.21 27.95
CA HIS A 30 25.24 -4.28 29.00
C HIS A 30 24.60 -4.63 30.34
N GLN A 31 23.30 -4.95 30.35
CA GLN A 31 22.59 -5.35 31.59
C GLN A 31 23.18 -6.61 32.19
N CYS A 32 23.65 -7.54 31.39
CA CYS A 32 24.33 -8.73 31.85
C CYS A 32 25.75 -8.47 32.39
N GLY A 33 26.31 -7.29 32.22
CA GLY A 33 27.69 -6.98 32.57
C GLY A 33 28.73 -7.83 31.81
N CYS A 34 28.38 -8.33 30.63
CA CYS A 34 29.27 -9.15 29.83
C CYS A 34 30.42 -8.29 29.23
N ARG A 35 31.65 -8.83 29.22
CA ARG A 35 32.83 -8.16 28.65
C ARG A 35 33.51 -8.95 27.53
N LYS A 36 32.92 -10.06 27.10
CA LYS A 36 33.45 -10.88 26.04
C LYS A 36 33.34 -10.20 24.68
N PRO A 37 34.22 -10.47 23.72
CA PRO A 37 34.13 -9.91 22.39
C PRO A 37 32.79 -10.22 21.73
N VAL A 38 32.25 -9.25 20.98
CA VAL A 38 31.01 -9.40 20.25
C VAL A 38 31.26 -9.28 18.75
N SER A 39 30.74 -10.22 18.00
CA SER A 39 30.66 -10.15 16.55
C SER A 39 29.20 -10.02 16.10
N ARG A 40 28.95 -9.26 15.04
CA ARG A 40 27.64 -9.01 14.48
C ARG A 40 27.40 -9.91 13.26
N LEU A 41 26.33 -10.70 13.31
CA LEU A 41 25.75 -11.38 12.17
C LEU A 41 24.74 -10.40 11.52
N TRP A 42 24.96 -10.05 10.26
CA TRP A 42 24.10 -9.14 9.51
C TRP A 42 23.55 -9.85 8.28
N ILE A 43 22.27 -10.24 8.34
CA ILE A 43 21.57 -10.92 7.26
C ILE A 43 20.16 -10.34 7.13
N SER A 44 19.69 -10.18 5.90
CA SER A 44 18.34 -9.70 5.57
C SER A 44 17.43 -10.83 5.05
N SER A 45 17.99 -12.02 4.84
CA SER A 45 17.26 -13.21 4.39
C SER A 45 17.52 -14.38 5.35
N MET A 46 16.48 -15.20 5.60
CA MET A 46 16.56 -16.41 6.43
C MET A 46 16.82 -17.69 5.62
N GLU A 47 17.23 -17.56 4.37
CA GLU A 47 17.64 -18.69 3.55
C GLU A 47 18.98 -19.26 4.04
N ASP A 48 19.15 -20.59 3.98
CA ASP A 48 20.34 -21.29 4.46
C ASP A 48 21.63 -20.74 3.84
N ALA A 49 21.61 -20.38 2.56
CA ALA A 49 22.76 -19.79 1.88
C ALA A 49 23.15 -18.42 2.47
N ALA A 50 22.16 -17.55 2.72
CA ALA A 50 22.38 -16.23 3.32
C ALA A 50 22.89 -16.35 4.77
N ILE A 51 22.34 -17.27 5.56
CA ILE A 51 22.79 -17.54 6.93
C ILE A 51 24.25 -18.01 6.93
N ARG A 52 24.63 -18.99 6.08
CA ARG A 52 26.00 -19.50 5.98
C ARG A 52 26.99 -18.41 5.56
N ALA A 53 26.61 -17.61 4.55
CA ALA A 53 27.41 -16.48 4.10
C ALA A 53 27.57 -15.42 5.22
N GLY A 54 26.52 -15.14 5.97
CA GLY A 54 26.57 -14.20 7.11
C GLY A 54 27.51 -14.66 8.22
N PHE A 55 27.48 -15.94 8.58
CA PHE A 55 28.41 -16.50 9.56
C PHE A 55 29.85 -16.52 9.07
N ALA A 56 30.09 -16.67 7.78
CA ALA A 56 31.42 -16.56 7.19
C ALA A 56 31.96 -15.11 7.19
N ASN A 57 31.08 -14.11 7.25
CA ASN A 57 31.39 -12.69 7.15
C ASN A 57 31.02 -11.89 8.41
N LEU A 58 31.17 -12.48 9.59
CA LEU A 58 30.91 -11.80 10.86
C LEU A 58 31.78 -10.54 11.00
N LYS A 59 31.17 -9.41 11.39
CA LYS A 59 31.83 -8.14 11.61
C LYS A 59 31.98 -7.82 13.10
N PRO A 60 33.01 -7.02 13.48
CA PRO A 60 33.09 -6.50 14.84
C PRO A 60 31.87 -5.65 15.20
N SER A 61 31.33 -5.81 16.40
CA SER A 61 30.16 -5.03 16.83
C SER A 61 30.43 -3.51 16.86
N THR A 62 31.67 -3.08 16.96
CA THR A 62 32.05 -1.66 16.95
C THR A 62 31.71 -0.93 15.64
N GLU A 63 31.61 -1.64 14.53
CA GLU A 63 31.16 -1.06 13.26
C GLU A 63 29.71 -0.55 13.33
N TYR A 64 28.92 -1.05 14.28
CA TYR A 64 27.50 -0.72 14.48
C TYR A 64 27.25 0.26 15.64
N ASP A 65 28.29 0.86 16.21
CA ASP A 65 28.16 1.80 17.33
C ASP A 65 27.34 3.04 16.98
N ALA A 66 27.45 3.54 15.75
CA ALA A 66 26.66 4.67 15.29
C ALA A 66 25.17 4.30 15.21
N LEU A 67 24.85 3.09 14.73
CA LEU A 67 23.49 2.57 14.65
C LEU A 67 22.88 2.41 16.04
N TYR A 68 23.62 1.81 16.99
CA TYR A 68 23.21 1.70 18.39
C TYR A 68 22.92 3.06 19.02
N LYS A 69 23.82 4.04 18.83
CA LYS A 69 23.64 5.39 19.39
C LYS A 69 22.39 6.07 18.80
N ALA A 70 22.13 5.91 17.51
CA ALA A 70 20.94 6.45 16.87
C ALA A 70 19.66 5.84 17.46
N ALA A 71 19.62 4.50 17.67
CA ALA A 71 18.51 3.81 18.30
C ALA A 71 18.29 4.27 19.75
N LEU A 72 19.36 4.37 20.53
CA LEU A 72 19.31 4.82 21.92
C LEU A 72 18.84 6.29 22.03
N CYS A 73 19.27 7.17 21.13
CA CYS A 73 18.80 8.56 21.09
C CYS A 73 17.29 8.60 20.83
N ARG A 74 16.79 7.81 19.88
CA ARG A 74 15.36 7.72 19.57
C ARG A 74 14.56 7.22 20.77
N GLU A 75 14.97 6.11 21.38
CA GLU A 75 14.32 5.55 22.58
C GLU A 75 14.22 6.59 23.69
N ARG A 76 15.33 7.27 23.99
CA ARG A 76 15.38 8.30 25.04
C ARG A 76 14.50 9.50 24.71
N ALA A 77 14.49 9.96 23.48
CA ALA A 77 13.64 11.08 23.04
C ALA A 77 12.17 10.71 23.17
N ASP A 78 11.77 9.54 22.66
CA ASP A 78 10.39 9.05 22.76
C ASP A 78 9.96 8.92 24.24
N TRP A 79 10.83 8.38 25.10
CA TRP A 79 10.56 8.25 26.53
C TRP A 79 10.43 9.61 27.22
N LEU A 80 11.40 10.52 27.02
CA LEU A 80 11.39 11.84 27.67
C LEU A 80 10.18 12.66 27.27
N VAL A 81 9.86 12.72 25.99
CA VAL A 81 8.69 13.45 25.50
C VAL A 81 7.41 12.77 25.98
N GLY A 82 7.30 11.46 25.81
CA GLY A 82 6.11 10.70 26.15
C GLY A 82 5.77 10.78 27.65
N ILE A 83 6.74 10.54 28.55
CA ILE A 83 6.49 10.53 29.99
C ILE A 83 6.15 11.93 30.52
N ASN A 84 6.89 12.97 30.09
CA ASN A 84 6.66 14.31 30.60
C ASN A 84 5.35 14.89 30.08
N ALA A 85 5.03 14.74 28.80
CA ALA A 85 3.77 15.19 28.24
C ALA A 85 2.57 14.42 28.82
N THR A 86 2.67 13.09 28.95
CA THR A 86 1.63 12.27 29.61
C THR A 86 1.34 12.77 31.01
N ARG A 87 2.38 12.99 31.82
CA ARG A 87 2.21 13.49 33.19
C ARG A 87 1.61 14.90 33.23
N LEU A 88 2.12 15.80 32.40
CA LEU A 88 1.65 17.18 32.33
C LEU A 88 0.14 17.22 32.01
N PHE A 89 -0.26 16.60 30.90
CA PHE A 89 -1.67 16.61 30.50
C PHE A 89 -2.57 15.85 31.46
N SER A 90 -2.10 14.75 32.02
CA SER A 90 -2.87 14.00 33.02
C SER A 90 -3.09 14.81 34.31
N CYS A 91 -2.09 15.56 34.77
CA CYS A 91 -2.23 16.45 35.92
C CYS A 91 -3.16 17.65 35.63
N LEU A 92 -3.06 18.25 34.46
CA LEU A 92 -3.90 19.39 34.09
C LEU A 92 -5.39 19.03 33.96
N HIS A 93 -5.69 17.81 33.50
CA HIS A 93 -7.05 17.37 33.24
C HIS A 93 -7.64 16.42 34.29
N GLY A 94 -6.86 15.99 35.29
CA GLY A 94 -7.32 15.10 36.33
C GLY A 94 -7.65 13.67 35.89
N VAL A 95 -7.25 13.28 34.68
CA VAL A 95 -7.44 11.93 34.09
C VAL A 95 -6.17 11.49 33.39
N THR A 96 -5.96 10.17 33.23
CA THR A 96 -4.79 9.66 32.50
C THR A 96 -4.94 9.96 31.00
N LEU A 97 -4.05 10.80 30.49
CA LEU A 97 -3.95 11.15 29.08
C LEU A 97 -2.57 10.73 28.55
N ASN A 98 -2.53 9.62 27.84
CA ASN A 98 -1.30 9.12 27.26
C ASN A 98 -0.90 9.96 26.04
N VAL A 99 0.37 10.37 25.99
CA VAL A 99 0.96 11.08 24.85
C VAL A 99 2.07 10.22 24.26
N GLY A 100 2.05 10.07 22.94
CA GLY A 100 3.05 9.28 22.23
C GLY A 100 3.24 9.75 20.79
N ARG A 101 4.41 9.49 20.25
CA ARG A 101 4.85 9.96 18.95
C ARG A 101 3.95 9.51 17.78
N VAL A 102 3.38 8.33 17.85
CA VAL A 102 2.46 7.80 16.83
C VAL A 102 1.00 8.00 17.24
N MET A 103 0.67 7.61 18.47
CA MET A 103 -0.71 7.60 18.98
C MET A 103 -1.37 8.99 18.96
N THR A 104 -0.65 10.02 19.42
CA THR A 104 -1.23 11.36 19.54
C THR A 104 -1.49 12.02 18.18
N PRO A 105 -0.55 12.02 17.20
CA PRO A 105 -0.84 12.50 15.87
C PRO A 105 -1.95 11.71 15.16
N THR A 106 -1.98 10.39 15.32
CA THR A 106 -3.05 9.55 14.74
C THR A 106 -4.43 9.92 15.30
N LEU A 107 -4.52 10.17 16.62
CA LEU A 107 -5.74 10.65 17.24
C LEU A 107 -6.13 12.05 16.69
N ALA A 108 -5.15 12.96 16.56
CA ALA A 108 -5.40 14.29 16.00
C ALA A 108 -5.98 14.22 14.59
N MET A 109 -5.38 13.42 13.70
CA MET A 109 -5.89 13.19 12.33
C MET A 109 -7.33 12.67 12.34
N THR A 110 -7.65 11.75 13.25
CA THR A 110 -9.00 11.19 13.40
C THR A 110 -10.00 12.27 13.85
N VAL A 111 -9.62 13.06 14.86
CA VAL A 111 -10.47 14.15 15.38
C VAL A 111 -10.70 15.24 14.30
N GLU A 112 -9.67 15.62 13.57
CA GLU A 112 -9.77 16.58 12.47
C GLU A 112 -10.72 16.06 11.36
N ARG A 113 -10.63 14.78 11.01
CA ARG A 113 -11.52 14.15 10.04
C ARG A 113 -12.98 14.18 10.51
N GLU A 114 -13.24 13.81 11.76
CA GLU A 114 -14.59 13.83 12.35
C GLU A 114 -15.15 15.28 12.44
N ALA A 115 -14.31 16.24 12.79
CA ALA A 115 -14.70 17.66 12.79
C ALA A 115 -15.05 18.16 11.37
N ALA A 116 -14.27 17.75 10.35
CA ALA A 116 -14.56 18.09 8.96
C ALA A 116 -15.88 17.46 8.48
N ILE A 117 -16.17 16.22 8.89
CA ILE A 117 -17.45 15.56 8.60
C ILE A 117 -18.61 16.28 9.27
N ALA A 118 -18.49 16.62 10.56
CA ALA A 118 -19.53 17.30 11.33
C ALA A 118 -19.81 18.72 10.82
N ALA A 119 -18.78 19.44 10.38
CA ALA A 119 -18.90 20.79 9.84
C ALA A 119 -19.38 20.84 8.38
N PHE A 120 -19.43 19.70 7.70
CA PHE A 120 -19.74 19.65 6.28
C PHE A 120 -21.19 20.02 5.99
N LYS A 121 -21.38 20.92 5.02
CA LYS A 121 -22.70 21.32 4.54
C LYS A 121 -22.89 20.82 3.11
N PRO A 122 -23.83 19.89 2.87
CA PRO A 122 -24.10 19.38 1.54
C PRO A 122 -24.62 20.49 0.62
N GLU A 123 -23.93 20.71 -0.50
CA GLU A 123 -24.36 21.64 -1.55
C GLU A 123 -25.01 20.87 -2.69
N PRO A 124 -26.14 21.32 -3.24
CA PRO A 124 -26.74 20.70 -4.40
C PRO A 124 -25.91 21.01 -5.65
N PHE A 125 -25.90 20.10 -6.59
CA PHE A 125 -25.38 20.31 -7.93
C PHE A 125 -26.25 19.60 -8.96
N TYR A 126 -26.18 20.06 -10.19
CA TYR A 126 -26.99 19.59 -11.29
C TYR A 126 -26.11 19.24 -12.49
N ILE A 127 -26.37 18.10 -13.12
CA ILE A 127 -25.65 17.62 -14.31
C ILE A 127 -26.68 17.24 -15.35
N ILE A 128 -26.47 17.66 -16.59
CA ILE A 128 -27.28 17.19 -17.71
C ILE A 128 -26.57 15.99 -18.34
N GLN A 129 -27.30 14.91 -18.52
CA GLN A 129 -26.86 13.73 -19.23
C GLN A 129 -27.56 13.66 -20.59
N LEU A 130 -26.78 13.49 -21.65
CA LEU A 130 -27.24 13.25 -23.00
C LEU A 130 -27.00 11.80 -23.37
N GLN A 131 -28.03 11.08 -23.72
CA GLN A 131 -27.90 9.77 -24.35
C GLN A 131 -27.81 10.00 -25.87
N THR A 132 -26.69 9.68 -26.46
CA THR A 132 -26.49 9.68 -27.92
C THR A 132 -26.56 8.26 -28.47
N GLY A 133 -26.52 8.09 -29.79
CA GLY A 133 -26.63 6.78 -30.43
C GLY A 133 -25.52 5.76 -30.12
N GLY A 134 -24.54 6.11 -29.30
CA GLY A 134 -23.42 5.23 -28.95
C GLY A 134 -22.89 5.40 -27.53
N CYS A 135 -23.28 6.46 -26.80
CA CYS A 135 -22.73 6.70 -25.46
C CYS A 135 -23.56 7.69 -24.65
N MET A 136 -23.26 7.74 -23.36
CA MET A 136 -23.80 8.73 -22.43
C MET A 136 -22.74 9.82 -22.20
N ALA A 137 -23.11 11.08 -22.50
CA ALA A 137 -22.27 12.25 -22.26
C ALA A 137 -22.86 13.11 -21.12
N SER A 138 -21.98 13.70 -20.31
CA SER A 138 -22.39 14.53 -19.17
C SER A 138 -21.84 15.95 -19.32
N SER A 139 -22.64 16.94 -18.92
CA SER A 139 -22.19 18.32 -18.80
C SER A 139 -21.26 18.50 -17.58
N GLU A 140 -20.67 19.66 -17.44
CA GLU A 140 -20.13 20.13 -16.18
C GLU A 140 -21.23 20.28 -15.11
N ARG A 141 -20.80 20.45 -13.85
CA ARG A 141 -21.73 20.64 -12.73
C ARG A 141 -22.22 22.07 -12.69
N PHE A 142 -23.54 22.25 -12.63
CA PHE A 142 -24.18 23.53 -12.37
C PHE A 142 -24.51 23.65 -10.87
N LYS A 143 -24.32 24.85 -10.31
CA LYS A 143 -24.73 25.16 -8.92
C LYS A 143 -26.21 25.53 -8.84
N GLU A 144 -26.72 26.17 -9.88
CA GLU A 144 -28.09 26.68 -9.92
C GLU A 144 -29.00 25.80 -10.80
N LYS A 145 -30.10 25.34 -10.24
CA LYS A 145 -31.07 24.49 -10.94
C LYS A 145 -31.65 25.15 -12.17
N ALA A 146 -31.98 26.44 -12.09
CA ALA A 146 -32.59 27.20 -13.19
C ALA A 146 -31.69 27.26 -14.43
N GLN A 147 -30.38 27.38 -14.25
CA GLN A 147 -29.43 27.35 -15.37
C GLN A 147 -29.39 25.99 -16.04
N ALA A 148 -29.38 24.91 -15.25
CA ALA A 148 -29.40 23.55 -15.77
C ALA A 148 -30.72 23.22 -16.49
N GLU A 149 -31.88 23.63 -15.94
CA GLU A 149 -33.20 23.44 -16.56
C GLU A 149 -33.33 24.20 -17.90
N LYS A 150 -32.81 25.43 -17.95
CA LYS A 150 -32.79 26.19 -19.20
C LYS A 150 -31.99 25.49 -20.27
N LEU A 151 -30.76 25.05 -19.95
CA LEU A 151 -29.92 24.33 -20.90
C LEU A 151 -30.55 22.98 -21.30
N LEU A 152 -31.16 22.24 -20.35
CA LEU A 152 -31.89 21.02 -20.66
C LEU A 152 -32.99 21.24 -21.68
N ALA A 153 -33.77 22.32 -21.52
CA ALA A 153 -34.83 22.66 -22.45
C ALA A 153 -34.30 22.99 -23.86
N GLU A 154 -33.12 23.62 -23.96
CA GLU A 154 -32.42 23.87 -25.23
C GLU A 154 -31.87 22.58 -25.84
N CYS A 155 -31.24 21.72 -25.04
CA CYS A 155 -30.76 20.39 -25.49
C CYS A 155 -31.89 19.50 -26.00
N ARG A 156 -33.08 19.54 -25.38
CA ARG A 156 -34.25 18.76 -25.83
C ARG A 156 -34.84 19.26 -27.16
N LYS A 157 -34.60 20.50 -27.54
CA LYS A 157 -34.97 21.01 -28.85
C LYS A 157 -33.96 20.64 -29.92
N SER A 158 -32.72 20.36 -29.55
CA SER A 158 -31.68 19.91 -30.44
C SER A 158 -31.86 18.44 -30.77
N SER A 159 -31.92 18.07 -32.02
CA SER A 159 -32.00 16.66 -32.46
C SER A 159 -30.66 15.96 -32.52
N GLN A 160 -29.56 16.72 -32.49
CA GLN A 160 -28.20 16.24 -32.69
C GLN A 160 -27.21 16.94 -31.76
N ALA A 161 -26.16 16.19 -31.37
CA ALA A 161 -24.96 16.73 -30.75
C ALA A 161 -23.78 16.60 -31.72
N LEU A 162 -23.01 17.65 -31.82
CA LEU A 162 -21.85 17.68 -32.74
C LEU A 162 -20.59 17.23 -31.99
N VAL A 163 -19.87 16.27 -32.54
CA VAL A 163 -18.57 15.84 -32.01
C VAL A 163 -17.54 16.93 -32.25
N GLN A 164 -17.10 17.61 -31.20
CA GLN A 164 -16.06 18.63 -31.29
C GLN A 164 -14.66 18.02 -31.27
N LYS A 165 -14.46 17.03 -30.42
CA LYS A 165 -13.17 16.36 -30.24
C LYS A 165 -13.40 14.90 -29.87
N SER A 166 -12.61 14.04 -30.50
CA SER A 166 -12.56 12.63 -30.17
C SER A 166 -11.11 12.21 -30.00
N GLU A 167 -10.76 11.75 -28.82
CA GLU A 167 -9.39 11.42 -28.48
C GLU A 167 -9.33 10.04 -27.83
N ARG A 168 -8.43 9.19 -28.36
CA ARG A 168 -8.11 7.89 -27.80
C ARG A 168 -6.65 7.88 -27.40
N ARG A 169 -6.38 7.61 -26.10
CA ARG A 169 -5.03 7.53 -25.55
C ARG A 169 -4.79 6.16 -24.95
N GLU A 170 -3.72 5.51 -25.38
CA GLU A 170 -3.26 4.30 -24.71
C GLU A 170 -2.55 4.66 -23.41
N LYS A 171 -2.90 3.95 -22.38
CA LYS A 171 -2.31 4.06 -21.03
C LYS A 171 -1.80 2.71 -20.59
N SER A 172 -0.71 2.73 -19.83
CA SER A 172 -0.12 1.56 -19.22
C SER A 172 -0.01 1.77 -17.71
N GLU A 173 -0.56 0.84 -16.95
CA GLU A 173 -0.49 0.80 -15.50
C GLU A 173 0.53 -0.26 -15.09
N ARG A 174 1.57 0.17 -14.40
CA ARG A 174 2.64 -0.74 -13.96
C ARG A 174 2.12 -1.74 -12.93
N PRO A 175 2.72 -2.94 -12.87
CA PRO A 175 2.48 -3.86 -11.78
C PRO A 175 2.65 -3.21 -10.41
N PRO A 176 1.86 -3.62 -9.40
CA PRO A 176 2.03 -3.14 -8.04
C PRO A 176 3.37 -3.59 -7.47
N ALA A 177 3.95 -2.84 -6.54
CA ALA A 177 5.11 -3.29 -5.79
C ALA A 177 4.73 -4.46 -4.87
N LEU A 178 5.72 -5.23 -4.41
CA LEU A 178 5.52 -6.27 -3.40
C LEU A 178 4.99 -5.67 -2.09
N TYR A 179 4.56 -6.53 -1.17
CA TYR A 179 4.06 -6.10 0.13
C TYR A 179 5.19 -5.79 1.12
N ASP A 180 5.11 -4.62 1.75
CA ASP A 180 5.52 -4.38 3.12
C ASP A 180 4.35 -4.67 4.07
N LEU A 181 4.57 -4.58 5.39
CA LEU A 181 3.50 -4.85 6.36
C LEU A 181 2.32 -3.88 6.20
N THR A 182 2.59 -2.60 6.07
CA THR A 182 1.54 -1.56 6.00
C THR A 182 0.65 -1.75 4.78
N THR A 183 1.23 -1.99 3.61
CA THR A 183 0.43 -2.22 2.39
C THR A 183 -0.35 -3.52 2.45
N LEU A 184 0.20 -4.57 3.07
CA LEU A 184 -0.55 -5.80 3.30
C LEU A 184 -1.74 -5.56 4.23
N GLN A 185 -1.56 -4.84 5.33
CA GLN A 185 -2.63 -4.48 6.26
C GLN A 185 -3.73 -3.65 5.58
N ARG A 186 -3.35 -2.69 4.74
CA ARG A 186 -4.28 -1.86 3.97
C ARG A 186 -5.13 -2.69 3.01
N ASP A 187 -4.50 -3.55 2.23
CA ASP A 187 -5.22 -4.40 1.27
C ASP A 187 -6.07 -5.46 1.98
N ALA A 188 -5.58 -6.05 3.08
CA ALA A 188 -6.35 -6.99 3.89
C ALA A 188 -7.58 -6.32 4.53
N ASN A 189 -7.46 -5.08 5.00
CA ASN A 189 -8.60 -4.32 5.51
C ASN A 189 -9.62 -4.02 4.41
N ARG A 190 -9.15 -3.54 3.26
CA ARG A 190 -10.01 -3.17 2.13
C ARG A 190 -10.73 -4.37 1.51
N MET A 191 -10.04 -5.51 1.34
CA MET A 191 -10.54 -6.65 0.59
C MET A 191 -11.18 -7.73 1.47
N LEU A 192 -10.68 -7.90 2.69
CA LEU A 192 -11.09 -8.99 3.61
C LEU A 192 -11.76 -8.46 4.88
N GLY A 193 -11.73 -7.15 5.14
CA GLY A 193 -12.26 -6.55 6.36
C GLY A 193 -11.43 -6.87 7.62
N PHE A 194 -10.21 -7.36 7.48
CA PHE A 194 -9.34 -7.64 8.63
C PHE A 194 -8.77 -6.34 9.21
N SER A 195 -8.62 -6.32 10.53
CA SER A 195 -7.88 -5.23 11.18
C SER A 195 -6.37 -5.36 10.90
N ALA A 196 -5.64 -4.26 11.12
CA ALA A 196 -4.19 -4.25 11.01
C ALA A 196 -3.55 -5.28 11.95
N GLN A 197 -4.09 -5.40 13.18
CA GLN A 197 -3.62 -6.39 14.16
C GLN A 197 -3.89 -7.83 13.70
N GLN A 198 -5.11 -8.14 13.25
CA GLN A 198 -5.42 -9.47 12.71
C GLN A 198 -4.52 -9.86 11.54
N THR A 199 -4.26 -8.90 10.64
CA THR A 199 -3.36 -9.11 9.50
C THR A 199 -1.95 -9.44 9.97
N LEU A 200 -1.43 -8.71 10.96
CA LEU A 200 -0.13 -8.99 11.55
C LEU A 200 -0.10 -10.37 12.20
N ASP A 201 -1.10 -10.72 13.00
CA ASP A 201 -1.16 -11.99 13.72
C ASP A 201 -1.19 -13.17 12.75
N TYR A 202 -1.99 -13.10 11.69
CA TYR A 202 -2.03 -14.15 10.65
C TYR A 202 -0.70 -14.24 9.88
N THR A 203 -0.11 -13.10 9.54
CA THR A 203 1.18 -13.10 8.82
C THR A 203 2.30 -13.63 9.71
N GLN A 204 2.28 -13.31 11.00
CA GLN A 204 3.23 -13.83 11.99
C GLN A 204 3.10 -15.35 12.13
N ALA A 205 1.87 -15.87 12.23
CA ALA A 205 1.61 -17.32 12.29
C ALA A 205 2.10 -18.05 11.02
N LEU A 206 1.90 -17.44 9.84
CA LEU A 206 2.43 -17.99 8.58
C LEU A 206 3.97 -17.97 8.55
N TYR A 207 4.60 -16.94 9.08
CA TYR A 207 6.06 -16.86 9.20
C TYR A 207 6.60 -17.96 10.12
N GLU A 208 5.99 -18.18 11.28
CA GLU A 208 6.38 -19.26 12.21
C GLU A 208 6.23 -20.66 11.59
N LYS A 209 5.25 -20.81 10.70
CA LYS A 209 5.06 -22.02 9.86
C LYS A 209 6.01 -22.07 8.65
N LYS A 210 6.87 -21.07 8.48
CA LYS A 210 7.81 -20.93 7.36
C LYS A 210 7.14 -20.85 5.98
N LEU A 211 5.90 -20.37 5.91
CA LEU A 211 5.16 -20.21 4.66
C LEU A 211 5.34 -18.82 4.03
N VAL A 212 5.71 -17.82 4.82
CA VAL A 212 6.05 -16.49 4.34
C VAL A 212 7.35 -16.00 4.95
N THR A 213 7.93 -14.95 4.37
CA THR A 213 9.11 -14.26 4.90
C THR A 213 8.73 -13.36 6.07
N TYR A 214 9.72 -12.72 6.72
CA TYR A 214 9.52 -11.93 7.94
C TYR A 214 8.48 -10.82 7.73
N PRO A 215 7.44 -10.74 8.58
CA PRO A 215 6.30 -9.86 8.33
C PRO A 215 6.56 -8.37 8.62
N ARG A 216 7.45 -8.07 9.60
CA ARG A 216 7.70 -6.69 10.01
C ARG A 216 8.78 -6.05 9.14
N THR A 217 8.46 -5.80 7.91
CA THR A 217 9.32 -5.12 6.94
C THR A 217 8.63 -3.88 6.39
N ASP A 218 9.42 -2.88 6.08
CA ASP A 218 9.02 -1.67 5.39
C ASP A 218 9.47 -1.65 3.92
N SER A 219 10.20 -2.67 3.52
CA SER A 219 10.65 -2.81 2.14
C SER A 219 9.60 -3.47 1.26
N ARG A 220 9.47 -2.94 0.05
CA ARG A 220 8.63 -3.48 -1.02
C ARG A 220 9.46 -4.04 -2.17
N TYR A 221 10.76 -4.31 -1.88
CA TYR A 221 11.75 -4.75 -2.85
C TYR A 221 12.51 -5.96 -2.33
N LEU A 222 13.19 -6.63 -3.27
CA LEU A 222 14.08 -7.75 -3.02
C LEU A 222 15.52 -7.36 -3.28
N THR A 223 16.44 -8.17 -2.77
CA THR A 223 17.87 -8.06 -3.03
C THR A 223 18.26 -8.82 -4.31
N GLU A 224 19.38 -8.48 -4.91
CA GLU A 224 19.81 -9.02 -6.20
C GLU A 224 20.13 -10.52 -6.13
N ASP A 225 20.58 -11.02 -4.98
CA ASP A 225 20.82 -12.45 -4.73
C ASP A 225 19.55 -13.32 -4.84
N MET A 226 18.38 -12.74 -4.61
CA MET A 226 17.09 -13.42 -4.73
C MET A 226 16.59 -13.54 -6.18
N ALA A 227 17.18 -12.80 -7.13
CA ALA A 227 16.71 -12.71 -8.52
C ALA A 227 16.65 -14.07 -9.22
N ALA A 228 17.65 -14.92 -9.01
CA ALA A 228 17.75 -16.22 -9.67
C ALA A 228 16.68 -17.21 -9.18
N GLY A 229 16.26 -17.13 -7.91
CA GLY A 229 15.23 -18.00 -7.32
C GLY A 229 13.79 -17.57 -7.62
N LEU A 230 13.59 -16.30 -8.02
CA LEU A 230 12.27 -15.72 -8.17
C LEU A 230 11.34 -16.42 -9.19
N PRO A 231 11.82 -16.87 -10.37
CA PRO A 231 10.99 -17.61 -11.31
C PRO A 231 10.48 -18.95 -10.74
N GLY A 232 11.34 -19.67 -10.02
CA GLY A 232 10.95 -20.91 -9.33
C GLY A 232 9.90 -20.65 -8.26
N LEU A 233 10.12 -19.66 -7.41
CA LEU A 233 9.18 -19.27 -6.36
C LEU A 233 7.81 -18.85 -6.92
N ALA A 234 7.78 -18.07 -8.00
CA ALA A 234 6.54 -17.68 -8.66
C ALA A 234 5.78 -18.88 -9.22
N MET A 235 6.50 -19.84 -9.83
CA MET A 235 5.90 -21.08 -10.34
C MET A 235 5.34 -21.96 -9.22
N ASP A 236 6.10 -22.18 -8.15
CA ASP A 236 5.69 -22.98 -6.99
C ASP A 236 4.44 -22.37 -6.32
N THR A 237 4.44 -21.04 -6.19
CA THR A 237 3.29 -20.29 -5.66
C THR A 237 2.08 -20.45 -6.57
N ALA A 238 2.24 -20.33 -7.89
CA ALA A 238 1.15 -20.49 -8.85
C ALA A 238 0.50 -21.88 -8.74
N VAL A 239 1.33 -22.93 -8.67
CA VAL A 239 0.85 -24.31 -8.53
C VAL A 239 0.07 -24.51 -7.22
N ALA A 240 0.58 -23.97 -6.10
CA ALA A 240 -0.05 -24.08 -4.79
C ALA A 240 -1.45 -23.44 -4.75
N PHE A 241 -1.66 -22.36 -5.51
CA PHE A 241 -2.95 -21.66 -5.61
C PHE A 241 -3.79 -22.05 -6.85
N GLY A 242 -3.37 -23.09 -7.58
CA GLY A 242 -4.12 -23.62 -8.73
C GLY A 242 -4.12 -22.72 -9.98
N PHE A 243 -3.23 -21.72 -10.03
CA PHE A 243 -3.07 -20.89 -11.22
C PHE A 243 -2.34 -21.69 -12.32
N ARG A 244 -2.94 -21.75 -13.52
CA ARG A 244 -2.42 -22.53 -14.66
C ARG A 244 -1.99 -21.67 -15.84
N GLY A 245 -1.95 -20.35 -15.69
CA GLY A 245 -1.51 -19.42 -16.72
C GLY A 245 0.01 -19.31 -16.80
N ALA A 246 0.53 -18.81 -17.92
CA ALA A 246 1.92 -18.41 -18.01
C ALA A 246 2.16 -17.18 -17.13
N ILE A 247 3.22 -17.22 -16.33
CA ILE A 247 3.64 -16.06 -15.52
C ILE A 247 4.96 -15.57 -16.11
N PRO A 248 4.93 -14.48 -16.89
CA PRO A 248 6.17 -13.81 -17.26
C PRO A 248 6.78 -13.22 -15.99
N VAL A 249 8.03 -13.58 -15.67
CA VAL A 249 8.70 -13.10 -14.46
C VAL A 249 9.71 -12.01 -14.82
N HIS A 250 9.31 -10.76 -14.59
CA HIS A 250 10.15 -9.59 -14.77
C HIS A 250 10.86 -9.21 -13.46
N ALA A 251 11.84 -10.01 -13.03
CA ALA A 251 12.53 -9.87 -11.75
C ALA A 251 13.07 -8.44 -11.50
N LYS A 252 13.55 -7.76 -12.53
CA LYS A 252 14.11 -6.40 -12.40
C LYS A 252 13.11 -5.36 -11.84
N GLN A 253 11.81 -5.61 -11.95
CA GLN A 253 10.79 -4.68 -11.45
C GLN A 253 10.73 -4.64 -9.92
N VAL A 254 11.10 -5.73 -9.27
CA VAL A 254 10.99 -5.91 -7.82
C VAL A 254 12.34 -5.91 -7.10
N ILE A 255 13.45 -5.81 -7.83
CA ILE A 255 14.80 -5.84 -7.25
C ILE A 255 15.36 -4.43 -7.09
N ASN A 256 15.73 -4.09 -5.86
CA ASN A 256 16.43 -2.84 -5.56
C ASN A 256 17.14 -2.92 -4.20
N ASN A 257 18.44 -3.24 -4.20
CA ASN A 257 19.24 -3.36 -2.99
C ASN A 257 19.24 -2.09 -2.11
N GLN A 258 19.12 -0.90 -2.72
CA GLN A 258 19.16 0.37 -1.96
C GLN A 258 17.86 0.64 -1.19
N LYS A 259 16.76 -0.04 -1.58
CA LYS A 259 15.45 0.07 -0.94
C LYS A 259 15.12 -1.11 -0.02
N VAL A 260 16.06 -2.00 0.19
CA VAL A 260 15.99 -3.04 1.22
C VAL A 260 16.83 -2.59 2.40
N SER A 261 16.18 -2.31 3.53
CA SER A 261 16.85 -1.89 4.76
C SER A 261 17.26 -3.11 5.59
N ASP A 262 16.42 -3.49 6.53
CA ASP A 262 16.63 -4.57 7.48
C ASP A 262 16.15 -5.92 6.90
N HIS A 263 14.99 -5.90 6.26
CA HIS A 263 14.35 -7.06 5.64
C HIS A 263 13.83 -6.70 4.24
N HIS A 264 13.77 -7.69 3.36
CA HIS A 264 13.13 -7.55 2.05
C HIS A 264 11.59 -7.65 2.18
N ALA A 265 10.88 -7.44 1.06
CA ALA A 265 9.42 -7.53 0.99
C ALA A 265 8.87 -8.87 1.49
N ILE A 266 7.60 -8.88 1.90
CA ILE A 266 6.89 -10.09 2.32
C ILE A 266 6.59 -10.94 1.09
N LEU A 267 7.03 -12.20 1.12
CA LEU A 267 6.87 -13.19 0.06
C LEU A 267 6.37 -14.52 0.62
N PRO A 268 5.72 -15.36 -0.20
CA PRO A 268 5.65 -16.78 0.08
C PRO A 268 7.07 -17.39 0.08
N THR A 269 7.28 -18.47 0.80
CA THR A 269 8.52 -19.26 0.71
C THR A 269 8.33 -20.46 -0.19
N GLN A 270 9.42 -21.16 -0.54
CA GLN A 270 9.36 -22.41 -1.30
C GLN A 270 8.56 -23.52 -0.57
N SER A 271 8.42 -23.41 0.76
CA SER A 271 7.64 -24.36 1.56
C SER A 271 6.14 -24.37 1.20
N VAL A 272 5.64 -23.35 0.52
CA VAL A 272 4.23 -23.27 0.09
C VAL A 272 3.88 -24.38 -0.92
N ALA A 273 4.82 -24.78 -1.78
CA ALA A 273 4.60 -25.84 -2.78
C ALA A 273 4.23 -27.20 -2.16
N GLY A 274 4.74 -27.51 -0.97
CA GLY A 274 4.48 -28.77 -0.26
C GLY A 274 3.49 -28.64 0.90
N ALA A 275 2.93 -27.46 1.13
CA ALA A 275 2.06 -27.20 2.27
C ALA A 275 0.61 -27.66 2.02
N ASP A 276 0.01 -28.30 3.01
CA ASP A 276 -1.43 -28.54 3.01
C ASP A 276 -2.17 -27.26 3.45
N LEU A 277 -2.54 -26.43 2.47
CA LEU A 277 -3.25 -25.18 2.72
C LEU A 277 -4.65 -25.40 3.32
N SER A 278 -5.25 -26.57 3.17
CA SER A 278 -6.56 -26.90 3.73
C SER A 278 -6.53 -27.07 5.25
N SER A 279 -5.36 -27.36 5.81
CA SER A 279 -5.14 -27.51 7.26
C SER A 279 -4.97 -26.15 8.00
N LEU A 280 -4.79 -25.06 7.26
CA LEU A 280 -4.59 -23.72 7.84
C LEU A 280 -5.92 -23.06 8.21
N PRO A 281 -5.95 -22.22 9.26
CA PRO A 281 -7.07 -21.34 9.54
C PRO A 281 -7.43 -20.44 8.33
N ALA A 282 -8.72 -20.22 8.11
CA ALA A 282 -9.21 -19.48 6.94
C ALA A 282 -8.59 -18.06 6.81
N GLY A 283 -8.35 -17.37 7.93
CA GLY A 283 -7.68 -16.06 7.94
C GLY A 283 -6.25 -16.12 7.42
N GLU A 284 -5.48 -17.14 7.85
CA GLU A 284 -4.12 -17.36 7.37
C GLU A 284 -4.09 -17.70 5.88
N VAL A 285 -5.01 -18.55 5.39
CA VAL A 285 -5.13 -18.86 3.96
C VAL A 285 -5.44 -17.61 3.15
N SER A 286 -6.33 -16.75 3.66
CA SER A 286 -6.70 -15.50 2.97
C SER A 286 -5.52 -14.54 2.86
N ILE A 287 -4.74 -14.37 3.93
CA ILE A 287 -3.52 -13.54 3.91
C ILE A 287 -2.45 -14.15 2.99
N LEU A 288 -2.21 -15.45 3.07
CA LEU A 288 -1.25 -16.12 2.19
C LEU A 288 -1.65 -15.97 0.70
N ARG A 289 -2.95 -16.03 0.42
CA ARG A 289 -3.49 -15.82 -0.93
C ARG A 289 -3.25 -14.38 -1.43
N LEU A 290 -3.43 -13.36 -0.58
CA LEU A 290 -3.08 -11.98 -0.93
C LEU A 290 -1.59 -11.84 -1.25
N ILE A 291 -0.72 -12.40 -0.41
CA ILE A 291 0.74 -12.34 -0.61
C ILE A 291 1.14 -13.05 -1.91
N ALA A 292 0.55 -14.21 -2.19
CA ALA A 292 0.78 -14.98 -3.41
C ALA A 292 0.33 -14.20 -4.66
N ALA A 293 -0.87 -13.66 -4.64
CA ALA A 293 -1.40 -12.85 -5.75
C ALA A 293 -0.53 -11.64 -6.02
N ARG A 294 -0.07 -10.96 -4.95
CA ARG A 294 0.82 -9.80 -5.06
C ARG A 294 2.18 -10.15 -5.64
N LEU A 295 2.79 -11.26 -5.24
CA LEU A 295 4.05 -11.71 -5.84
C LEU A 295 3.90 -11.89 -7.35
N MET A 296 2.89 -12.65 -7.78
CA MET A 296 2.69 -12.94 -9.20
C MET A 296 2.28 -11.71 -10.00
N ALA A 297 1.48 -10.81 -9.43
CA ALA A 297 1.15 -9.54 -10.05
C ALA A 297 2.39 -8.64 -10.19
N ALA A 298 3.22 -8.53 -9.15
CA ALA A 298 4.38 -7.64 -9.12
C ALA A 298 5.47 -7.99 -10.13
N VAL A 299 5.58 -9.26 -10.51
CA VAL A 299 6.54 -9.71 -11.53
C VAL A 299 5.92 -9.81 -12.94
N GLY A 300 4.62 -9.53 -13.06
CA GLY A 300 3.84 -9.69 -14.30
C GLY A 300 4.01 -8.55 -15.29
N GLU A 301 3.24 -8.64 -16.36
CA GLU A 301 3.15 -7.61 -17.41
C GLU A 301 2.31 -6.40 -16.97
N PRO A 302 2.56 -5.21 -17.50
CA PRO A 302 1.71 -4.05 -17.25
C PRO A 302 0.28 -4.27 -17.76
N TYR A 303 -0.70 -3.73 -17.04
CA TYR A 303 -2.07 -3.60 -17.52
C TYR A 303 -2.15 -2.48 -18.53
N ARG A 304 -2.66 -2.76 -19.76
CA ARG A 304 -2.75 -1.81 -20.85
C ARG A 304 -4.20 -1.57 -21.23
N TYR A 305 -4.58 -0.32 -21.39
CA TYR A 305 -5.92 0.07 -21.79
C TYR A 305 -5.89 1.34 -22.64
N ALA A 306 -6.90 1.52 -23.47
CA ALA A 306 -7.15 2.75 -24.17
C ALA A 306 -8.28 3.52 -23.48
N GLU A 307 -8.02 4.77 -23.13
CA GLU A 307 -9.03 5.71 -22.64
C GLU A 307 -9.53 6.54 -23.82
N THR A 308 -10.84 6.46 -24.07
CA THR A 308 -11.50 7.27 -25.09
C THR A 308 -12.24 8.41 -24.42
N THR A 309 -12.00 9.63 -24.87
CA THR A 309 -12.73 10.82 -24.43
C THR A 309 -13.35 11.50 -25.64
N VAL A 310 -14.66 11.66 -25.63
CA VAL A 310 -15.39 12.34 -26.69
C VAL A 310 -16.07 13.57 -26.11
N GLN A 311 -15.84 14.72 -26.74
CA GLN A 311 -16.48 15.98 -26.40
C GLN A 311 -17.52 16.31 -27.46
N PHE A 312 -18.74 16.56 -27.02
CA PHE A 312 -19.87 16.94 -27.85
C PHE A 312 -20.27 18.38 -27.56
N GLU A 313 -20.69 19.10 -28.58
CA GLU A 313 -21.40 20.35 -28.43
C GLU A 313 -22.90 20.12 -28.59
N CYS A 314 -23.67 20.64 -27.65
CA CYS A 314 -25.12 20.72 -27.74
C CYS A 314 -25.61 22.02 -27.09
N ALA A 315 -26.40 22.81 -27.79
CA ALA A 315 -26.93 24.09 -27.30
C ALA A 315 -25.85 25.05 -26.75
N GLY A 316 -24.69 25.10 -27.41
CA GLY A 316 -23.56 25.96 -27.00
C GLY A 316 -22.78 25.52 -25.78
N GLN A 317 -23.02 24.30 -25.26
CA GLN A 317 -22.32 23.73 -24.12
C GLN A 317 -21.61 22.43 -24.49
N THR A 318 -20.50 22.15 -23.78
CA THR A 318 -19.71 20.94 -23.97
C THR A 318 -20.19 19.82 -23.05
N PHE A 319 -20.40 18.64 -23.63
CA PHE A 319 -20.70 17.39 -22.95
C PHE A 319 -19.57 16.41 -23.16
N THR A 320 -19.18 15.69 -22.13
CA THR A 320 -18.05 14.73 -22.20
C THR A 320 -18.53 13.31 -21.94
N ALA A 321 -18.18 12.40 -22.83
CA ALA A 321 -18.27 10.96 -22.63
C ALA A 321 -16.87 10.37 -22.45
N LYS A 322 -16.72 9.41 -21.56
CA LYS A 322 -15.49 8.68 -21.33
C LYS A 322 -15.75 7.18 -21.40
N GLY A 323 -14.85 6.47 -22.03
CA GLY A 323 -14.85 5.02 -22.10
C GLY A 323 -13.46 4.45 -21.91
N LYS A 324 -13.39 3.18 -21.56
CA LYS A 324 -12.13 2.45 -21.33
C LYS A 324 -12.20 1.10 -22.04
N THR A 325 -11.26 0.85 -22.90
CA THR A 325 -11.12 -0.43 -23.60
C THR A 325 -9.85 -1.12 -23.11
N VAL A 326 -9.98 -2.30 -22.53
CA VAL A 326 -8.83 -3.11 -22.10
C VAL A 326 -8.13 -3.65 -23.33
N LEU A 327 -6.82 -3.40 -23.46
CA LEU A 327 -5.95 -3.90 -24.53
C LEU A 327 -5.20 -5.15 -24.09
N ASP A 328 -4.73 -5.15 -22.82
CA ASP A 328 -4.01 -6.25 -22.23
C ASP A 328 -4.29 -6.25 -20.70
N GLU A 329 -4.82 -7.35 -20.18
CA GLU A 329 -5.15 -7.45 -18.77
C GLU A 329 -3.91 -7.52 -17.86
N GLY A 330 -2.75 -7.94 -18.39
CA GLY A 330 -1.48 -7.99 -17.67
C GLY A 330 -1.60 -8.58 -16.26
N TRP A 331 -1.01 -7.89 -15.29
CA TRP A 331 -1.00 -8.33 -13.89
C TRP A 331 -2.41 -8.44 -13.25
N LYS A 332 -3.40 -7.70 -13.73
CA LYS A 332 -4.77 -7.76 -13.20
C LYS A 332 -5.45 -9.10 -13.48
N ALA A 333 -5.14 -9.75 -14.60
CA ALA A 333 -5.65 -11.09 -14.89
C ALA A 333 -5.18 -12.10 -13.86
N VAL A 334 -3.91 -12.02 -13.45
CA VAL A 334 -3.33 -12.89 -12.43
C VAL A 334 -3.95 -12.65 -11.05
N GLU A 335 -4.09 -11.39 -10.68
CA GLU A 335 -4.73 -11.01 -9.41
C GLU A 335 -6.16 -11.51 -9.33
N ARG A 336 -6.96 -11.31 -10.39
CA ARG A 336 -8.34 -11.81 -10.51
C ARG A 336 -8.42 -13.32 -10.42
N ALA A 337 -7.53 -14.04 -11.08
CA ALA A 337 -7.55 -15.50 -11.07
C ALA A 337 -7.31 -16.11 -9.68
N ILE A 338 -6.57 -15.43 -8.82
CA ILE A 338 -6.22 -15.91 -7.49
C ILE A 338 -7.20 -15.41 -6.42
N LEU A 339 -7.56 -14.13 -6.49
CA LEU A 339 -8.42 -13.48 -5.48
C LEU A 339 -9.92 -13.61 -5.79
N GLY A 340 -10.27 -13.99 -7.03
CA GLY A 340 -11.65 -13.95 -7.53
C GLY A 340 -12.01 -12.58 -8.12
N ASP A 341 -13.18 -12.50 -8.78
CA ASP A 341 -13.67 -11.26 -9.35
C ASP A 341 -13.92 -10.22 -8.25
N THR A 342 -13.00 -9.30 -8.11
CA THR A 342 -13.29 -8.01 -7.49
C THR A 342 -14.05 -7.22 -8.55
N ALA A 343 -15.31 -6.91 -8.31
CA ALA A 343 -16.22 -6.27 -9.26
C ALA A 343 -15.72 -4.85 -9.64
N GLU A 344 -14.63 -4.76 -10.42
CA GLU A 344 -14.41 -3.56 -11.22
C GLU A 344 -15.53 -3.50 -12.25
N LYS A 345 -16.35 -2.45 -12.17
CA LYS A 345 -17.31 -2.15 -13.24
C LYS A 345 -16.52 -2.09 -14.54
N ILE A 346 -16.87 -2.99 -15.47
CA ILE A 346 -16.38 -2.91 -16.85
C ILE A 346 -16.88 -1.57 -17.35
N GLU A 347 -15.98 -0.60 -17.50
CA GLU A 347 -16.29 0.67 -18.11
C GLU A 347 -16.61 0.38 -19.59
N GLU A 348 -17.72 0.94 -20.06
CA GLU A 348 -18.25 0.67 -21.41
C GLU A 348 -17.21 0.97 -22.48
N ASN A 349 -17.07 0.04 -23.43
CA ASN A 349 -16.34 0.30 -24.65
C ASN A 349 -17.02 1.45 -25.39
N LEU A 350 -16.29 2.54 -25.56
CA LEU A 350 -16.77 3.69 -26.31
C LEU A 350 -16.13 3.67 -27.69
N ASP A 351 -16.95 3.57 -28.72
CA ASP A 351 -16.49 3.77 -30.10
C ASP A 351 -16.05 5.22 -30.29
N VAL A 352 -15.00 5.40 -31.08
CA VAL A 352 -14.44 6.73 -31.38
C VAL A 352 -15.19 7.30 -32.60
N PRO A 353 -16.21 8.16 -32.41
CA PRO A 353 -16.86 8.78 -33.56
C PRO A 353 -15.89 9.78 -34.22
N PRO A 354 -15.98 9.95 -35.54
CA PRO A 354 -15.16 10.93 -36.20
C PRO A 354 -15.48 12.35 -35.76
N GLU A 355 -14.50 13.22 -35.71
CA GLU A 355 -14.72 14.64 -35.42
C GLU A 355 -15.68 15.25 -36.43
N GLN A 356 -16.47 16.22 -36.00
CA GLN A 356 -17.55 16.87 -36.72
C GLN A 356 -18.74 15.94 -37.09
N ALA A 357 -18.77 14.70 -36.62
CA ALA A 357 -19.95 13.86 -36.75
C ALA A 357 -21.11 14.42 -35.93
N ALA A 358 -22.29 14.43 -36.51
CA ALA A 358 -23.53 14.77 -35.81
C ALA A 358 -24.18 13.47 -35.31
N LEU A 359 -24.26 13.28 -33.97
CA LEU A 359 -24.91 12.13 -33.37
C LEU A 359 -26.31 12.51 -32.90
N ALA A 360 -27.30 11.65 -33.19
CA ALA A 360 -28.67 11.86 -32.71
C ALA A 360 -28.72 11.83 -31.17
N ILE A 361 -29.42 12.78 -30.58
CA ILE A 361 -29.75 12.81 -29.14
C ILE A 361 -31.00 11.96 -28.96
N LEU A 362 -30.87 10.85 -28.23
CA LEU A 362 -31.98 9.94 -27.92
C LEU A 362 -32.76 10.41 -26.70
N SER A 363 -32.07 10.94 -25.69
CA SER A 363 -32.68 11.54 -24.50
C SER A 363 -31.76 12.57 -23.88
N ALA A 364 -32.34 13.51 -23.13
CA ALA A 364 -31.67 14.48 -22.28
C ALA A 364 -32.32 14.52 -20.91
N GLU A 365 -31.55 14.29 -19.84
CA GLU A 365 -32.04 14.20 -18.48
C GLU A 365 -31.23 15.07 -17.53
N LEU A 366 -31.92 15.65 -16.53
CA LEU A 366 -31.31 16.35 -15.44
C LEU A 366 -31.07 15.37 -14.27
N LYS A 367 -29.80 15.25 -13.85
CA LYS A 367 -29.44 14.53 -12.63
C LYS A 367 -29.14 15.53 -11.53
N GLU A 368 -29.85 15.40 -10.43
CA GLU A 368 -29.61 16.18 -9.22
C GLU A 368 -28.72 15.35 -8.27
N GLY A 369 -27.69 15.98 -7.73
CA GLY A 369 -26.81 15.40 -6.75
C GLY A 369 -26.55 16.37 -5.60
N ARG A 370 -25.95 15.86 -4.55
CA ARG A 370 -25.42 16.67 -3.44
C ARG A 370 -23.97 16.28 -3.20
N THR A 371 -23.15 17.24 -2.84
CA THR A 371 -21.80 16.95 -2.35
C THR A 371 -21.89 16.11 -1.08
N THR A 372 -20.94 15.23 -0.88
CA THR A 372 -20.85 14.35 0.30
C THR A 372 -19.67 14.72 1.17
N PRO A 373 -19.76 14.57 2.50
CA PRO A 373 -18.63 14.80 3.39
C PRO A 373 -17.48 13.83 3.07
N PRO A 374 -16.27 14.12 3.54
CA PRO A 374 -15.22 13.13 3.57
C PRO A 374 -15.72 11.85 4.29
N LYS A 375 -15.30 10.69 3.84
CA LYS A 375 -15.65 9.44 4.53
C LYS A 375 -14.88 9.34 5.85
N HIS A 376 -15.48 8.67 6.85
CA HIS A 376 -14.75 8.26 8.05
C HIS A 376 -13.49 7.48 7.68
N PHE A 377 -12.48 7.56 8.49
CA PHE A 377 -11.31 6.70 8.29
C PHE A 377 -11.69 5.23 8.47
N THR A 378 -11.26 4.39 7.54
CA THR A 378 -11.07 2.96 7.74
C THR A 378 -9.62 2.73 8.16
N GLU A 379 -9.24 1.55 8.63
CA GLU A 379 -7.84 1.26 8.92
C GLU A 379 -6.96 1.42 7.68
N ASP A 380 -7.40 0.99 6.49
CA ASP A 380 -6.69 1.24 5.22
C ASP A 380 -6.41 2.73 5.01
N THR A 381 -7.45 3.56 5.07
CA THR A 381 -7.30 5.00 4.78
C THR A 381 -6.57 5.75 5.88
N LEU A 382 -6.66 5.31 7.13
CA LEU A 382 -5.89 5.87 8.24
C LEU A 382 -4.41 5.54 8.11
N LEU A 383 -4.05 4.29 7.84
CA LEU A 383 -2.67 3.89 7.58
C LEU A 383 -2.06 4.65 6.40
N ALA A 384 -2.82 4.83 5.30
CA ALA A 384 -2.38 5.65 4.17
C ALA A 384 -2.10 7.10 4.56
N ALA A 385 -2.98 7.69 5.37
CA ALA A 385 -2.80 9.04 5.87
C ALA A 385 -1.59 9.16 6.81
N MET A 386 -1.36 8.16 7.66
CA MET A 386 -0.18 8.10 8.54
C MET A 386 1.13 8.01 7.75
N GLU A 387 1.17 7.22 6.68
CA GLU A 387 2.35 7.12 5.79
C GLU A 387 2.68 8.45 5.11
N SER A 388 1.67 9.24 4.73
CA SER A 388 1.83 10.53 4.06
C SER A 388 1.94 11.72 5.01
N ALA A 389 1.73 11.52 6.31
CA ALA A 389 1.79 12.59 7.30
C ALA A 389 3.20 13.20 7.36
N GLY A 390 3.26 14.53 7.29
CA GLY A 390 4.52 15.27 7.29
C GLY A 390 5.15 15.47 5.90
N ALA A 391 4.60 14.89 4.84
CA ALA A 391 5.09 15.14 3.48
C ALA A 391 4.91 16.60 3.04
N GLU A 392 3.94 17.31 3.61
CA GLU A 392 3.67 18.74 3.36
C GLU A 392 4.52 19.68 4.23
N THR A 393 5.15 19.16 5.29
CA THR A 393 6.03 19.91 6.17
C THR A 393 7.49 19.65 5.82
N GLU A 394 7.90 19.91 4.59
CA GLU A 394 9.33 20.02 4.25
C GLU A 394 9.94 21.26 4.92
N VAL A 395 10.16 21.17 6.22
CA VAL A 395 11.19 21.98 6.86
C VAL A 395 12.51 21.40 6.37
N ASN A 396 13.27 22.17 5.58
CA ASN A 396 14.62 21.87 5.13
C ASN A 396 15.48 21.39 6.31
N CYS A 397 15.55 20.09 6.51
CA CYS A 397 16.62 19.47 7.29
C CYS A 397 17.85 19.34 6.38
N PRO A 398 19.00 19.95 6.73
CA PRO A 398 20.19 20.01 5.87
C PRO A 398 20.86 18.67 5.59
N ASN A 399 20.42 17.58 6.15
CA ASN A 399 21.03 16.25 5.99
C ASN A 399 19.97 15.19 5.64
N GLY A 400 19.60 15.12 4.40
CA GLY A 400 19.26 13.96 3.56
C GLY A 400 18.46 12.77 4.09
N ALA A 401 17.97 12.76 5.31
CA ALA A 401 17.12 11.68 5.86
C ALA A 401 15.64 12.02 5.67
N ARG A 402 15.08 11.59 4.56
CA ARG A 402 13.63 11.57 4.34
C ARG A 402 12.99 10.48 5.22
N GLU A 403 12.59 10.82 6.43
CA GLU A 403 11.56 10.07 7.16
C GLU A 403 10.22 10.81 6.96
N GLY A 404 9.60 10.61 5.81
CA GLY A 404 8.21 11.03 5.59
C GLY A 404 7.26 10.02 6.22
N GLY A 405 6.29 10.52 6.99
CA GLY A 405 5.29 9.73 7.70
C GLY A 405 5.40 9.84 9.22
N LEU A 406 4.34 9.47 9.94
CA LEU A 406 4.27 9.44 11.42
C LEU A 406 5.25 8.43 12.06
N GLY A 407 6.16 7.93 11.27
CA GLY A 407 7.05 6.85 11.62
C GLY A 407 6.33 5.51 11.52
N ARG A 408 7.11 4.49 11.21
CA ARG A 408 6.64 3.11 11.18
C ARG A 408 5.94 2.78 12.49
N MET A 409 4.86 2.03 12.41
CA MET A 409 4.23 1.46 13.59
C MET A 409 5.33 0.82 14.45
N PRO A 410 5.35 1.02 15.76
CA PRO A 410 6.32 0.33 16.60
C PRO A 410 6.10 -1.17 16.43
N GLU A 411 7.19 -1.88 16.31
CA GLU A 411 7.23 -3.34 16.37
C GLU A 411 6.59 -3.88 17.64
#